data_fcf5111151b701947bd6c7696ca56fce
#
_entry.id   fcf5111151b701947bd6c7696ca56fce
#
_cell.length_a   1.000
_cell.length_b   1.000
_cell.length_c   1.000
_cell.angle_alpha   90.00
_cell.angle_beta   90.00
_cell.angle_gamma   90.00
#
_symmetry.space_group_name_H-M   'P 1'
#
loop_
_entity.id
_entity.type
_entity.pdbx_description
1 polymer ?
#
loop_
_entity_poly.entity_id
_entity_poly.type
_entity_poly.pdbx_seq_one_letter_code
_entity_poly.pdbx_strand_id
1 'polypeptide(L)'
;MNLVPILRTSFFMAAAAVLLCPQGSFAQDAAPPVQTSPAETAKPQGLAPGAPIRLALQDALNLARKNNTQYQAAVTSAGLGREDRTQARDALLPSVAYNNAAIYSQSTGARAQSLGAAPVIFIANNAVHEYISQANIHEAIDVAAVAGWRRASAAAAVARAQAEIASRGLVVTVVQGFYNVAAAQHKLETAKRGADEGDRFLKITQDLEHGGEVAHSDVIKAELQMQERRRQLQETQLALLNARLDFSVLIFPDFNDNFEVTDDLHAAVPLPTLAEVQQQAARDNPDVRAALAAVQAADHDVLGARAGYLPSLALDYFYGIDAAHFAVNSVFGNQKFSNLGSSIVGSLNIPIWNWGATQSRVKQADLRRAQAKRELSLAQRTLLAEIRSLYAEAETALNELGGLNRSAELAEDSLRLTTLRYTNGEATVLEVVDAQTTYAQANASYQDGAVRYRVALANLQTLTGVLTTP
;
A
#
# COMPACT_ATOMS: atom_id res chain seq x y z
N MET A 1 -46.10 -24.25 30.47
CA MET A 1 -47.43 -24.30 29.82
C MET A 1 -47.76 -22.89 29.32
N ASN A 2 -47.99 -22.83 28.02
CA ASN A 2 -48.54 -21.75 27.21
C ASN A 2 -47.67 -20.53 26.86
N LEU A 3 -47.14 -20.67 25.65
CA LEU A 3 -46.67 -19.62 24.74
C LEU A 3 -47.82 -18.66 24.34
N VAL A 4 -47.54 -17.38 24.24
CA VAL A 4 -48.31 -16.42 23.43
C VAL A 4 -47.32 -15.70 22.52
N PRO A 5 -47.52 -15.64 21.18
CA PRO A 5 -46.63 -14.98 20.25
C PRO A 5 -46.96 -13.51 20.12
N ILE A 6 -45.90 -12.66 20.20
CA ILE A 6 -46.01 -11.23 19.94
C ILE A 6 -45.89 -10.99 18.42
N LEU A 7 -46.97 -10.48 17.86
CA LEU A 7 -47.10 -10.02 16.46
C LEU A 7 -46.17 -8.86 16.18
N ARG A 8 -45.27 -9.02 15.22
CA ARG A 8 -44.52 -7.93 14.60
C ARG A 8 -45.42 -7.25 13.56
N THR A 9 -45.78 -6.00 13.78
CA THR A 9 -46.34 -5.14 12.75
C THR A 9 -45.24 -4.15 12.31
N SER A 10 -44.69 -4.40 11.12
CA SER A 10 -43.79 -3.47 10.43
C SER A 10 -44.63 -2.37 9.77
N PHE A 11 -44.48 -1.14 10.22
CA PHE A 11 -45.05 0.03 9.56
C PHE A 11 -44.02 0.56 8.55
N PHE A 12 -44.27 0.30 7.29
CA PHE A 12 -43.62 0.98 6.18
C PHE A 12 -44.34 2.32 5.95
N MET A 13 -43.69 3.42 6.25
CA MET A 13 -44.16 4.74 5.87
C MET A 13 -43.41 5.20 4.63
N ALA A 14 -44.04 5.07 3.47
CA ALA A 14 -43.57 5.64 2.22
C ALA A 14 -43.88 7.14 2.23
N ALA A 15 -42.85 7.98 2.32
CA ALA A 15 -42.95 9.41 2.11
C ALA A 15 -42.94 9.69 0.59
N ALA A 16 -44.10 10.00 0.00
CA ALA A 16 -44.20 10.52 -1.34
C ALA A 16 -43.91 12.02 -1.32
N ALA A 17 -42.74 12.44 -1.76
CA ALA A 17 -42.40 13.84 -2.02
C ALA A 17 -43.03 14.26 -3.34
N VAL A 18 -44.09 15.01 -3.30
CA VAL A 18 -44.66 15.74 -4.45
C VAL A 18 -43.88 17.03 -4.63
N LEU A 19 -42.94 17.03 -5.58
CA LEU A 19 -42.26 18.22 -6.07
C LEU A 19 -43.17 18.94 -7.08
N LEU A 20 -43.89 19.97 -6.67
CA LEU A 20 -44.50 20.99 -7.53
C LEU A 20 -43.39 21.98 -7.92
N CYS A 21 -42.81 21.82 -9.10
CA CYS A 21 -42.01 22.85 -9.76
C CYS A 21 -42.96 23.81 -10.50
N PRO A 22 -42.81 25.13 -10.39
CA PRO A 22 -43.45 26.06 -11.32
C PRO A 22 -42.72 25.97 -12.67
N GLN A 23 -43.51 25.80 -13.72
CA GLN A 23 -43.01 25.82 -15.11
C GLN A 23 -42.61 27.25 -15.48
N GLY A 24 -41.36 27.58 -15.40
CA GLY A 24 -40.78 28.74 -16.07
C GLY A 24 -40.28 28.31 -17.43
N SER A 25 -40.92 28.80 -18.50
CA SER A 25 -40.46 28.66 -19.88
C SER A 25 -39.14 29.35 -20.06
N PHE A 26 -38.05 28.57 -20.09
CA PHE A 26 -36.76 29.01 -20.64
C PHE A 26 -36.64 28.39 -22.04
N ALA A 27 -36.43 29.27 -23.03
CA ALA A 27 -36.14 28.89 -24.40
C ALA A 27 -34.95 27.91 -24.42
N GLN A 28 -35.17 26.76 -25.06
CA GLN A 28 -34.12 25.81 -25.40
C GLN A 28 -33.23 26.39 -26.48
N ASP A 29 -32.09 26.90 -26.13
CA ASP A 29 -30.96 26.97 -27.06
C ASP A 29 -30.44 25.56 -27.21
N ALA A 30 -30.60 25.04 -28.43
CA ALA A 30 -30.18 23.72 -28.85
C ALA A 30 -28.64 23.64 -28.77
N ALA A 31 -28.14 22.94 -27.74
CA ALA A 31 -26.75 22.49 -27.74
C ALA A 31 -26.56 21.50 -28.91
N PRO A 32 -25.43 21.57 -29.66
CA PRO A 32 -25.14 20.64 -30.74
C PRO A 32 -25.04 19.21 -30.19
N PRO A 33 -25.42 18.19 -30.98
CA PRO A 33 -25.39 16.80 -30.54
C PRO A 33 -23.95 16.41 -30.17
N VAL A 34 -23.77 15.99 -28.94
CA VAL A 34 -22.54 15.30 -28.52
C VAL A 34 -22.47 14.02 -29.32
N GLN A 35 -21.61 14.00 -30.33
CA GLN A 35 -21.23 12.78 -31.01
C GLN A 35 -20.53 11.90 -29.98
N THR A 36 -21.26 10.92 -29.47
CA THR A 36 -20.65 9.77 -28.79
C THR A 36 -19.87 9.00 -29.85
N SER A 37 -18.60 9.35 -30.04
CA SER A 37 -17.66 8.43 -30.67
C SER A 37 -17.72 7.11 -29.91
N PRO A 38 -17.89 5.97 -30.62
CA PRO A 38 -17.71 4.68 -29.97
C PRO A 38 -16.31 4.71 -29.34
N ALA A 39 -16.21 4.34 -28.07
CA ALA A 39 -14.93 4.07 -27.45
C ALA A 39 -14.24 3.02 -28.34
N GLU A 40 -13.38 3.52 -29.21
CA GLU A 40 -12.45 2.71 -29.96
C GLU A 40 -11.65 1.95 -28.89
N THR A 41 -11.98 0.68 -28.73
CA THR A 41 -11.15 -0.26 -27.99
C THR A 41 -9.78 -0.14 -28.60
N ALA A 42 -8.93 0.64 -27.96
CA ALA A 42 -7.52 0.74 -28.32
C ALA A 42 -6.99 -0.71 -28.30
N LYS A 43 -6.90 -1.31 -29.49
CA LYS A 43 -6.06 -2.48 -29.68
C LYS A 43 -4.72 -2.10 -29.11
N PRO A 44 -4.09 -2.96 -28.29
CA PRO A 44 -2.73 -2.73 -27.87
C PRO A 44 -1.93 -2.52 -29.16
N GLN A 45 -1.52 -1.29 -29.42
CA GLN A 45 -0.57 -1.00 -30.47
C GLN A 45 0.68 -1.75 -30.08
N GLY A 46 0.96 -2.86 -30.77
CA GLY A 46 2.27 -3.50 -30.70
C GLY A 46 3.27 -2.39 -30.98
N LEU A 47 4.00 -1.99 -29.95
CA LEU A 47 5.12 -1.08 -30.09
C LEU A 47 6.01 -1.66 -31.19
N ALA A 48 6.23 -0.88 -32.26
CA ALA A 48 7.29 -1.16 -33.19
C ALA A 48 8.57 -1.38 -32.35
N PRO A 49 9.45 -2.35 -32.69
CA PRO A 49 10.66 -2.61 -31.95
C PRO A 49 11.55 -1.36 -32.01
N GLY A 50 11.34 -0.44 -31.08
CA GLY A 50 12.24 0.67 -30.80
C GLY A 50 13.52 0.10 -30.15
N ALA A 51 14.60 0.90 -30.14
CA ALA A 51 15.80 0.52 -29.40
C ALA A 51 15.44 0.17 -27.94
N PRO A 52 16.05 -0.87 -27.34
CA PRO A 52 15.75 -1.27 -25.96
C PRO A 52 16.02 -0.09 -24.99
N ILE A 53 15.12 0.08 -24.05
CA ILE A 53 15.25 1.10 -23.00
C ILE A 53 16.37 0.64 -22.06
N ARG A 54 17.44 1.42 -21.93
CA ARG A 54 18.48 1.14 -20.93
C ARG A 54 18.02 1.64 -19.57
N LEU A 55 17.98 0.74 -18.61
CA LEU A 55 17.53 0.98 -17.24
C LEU A 55 18.70 0.88 -16.28
N ALA A 56 19.01 1.98 -15.59
CA ALA A 56 19.81 1.95 -14.37
C ALA A 56 18.91 1.55 -13.18
N LEU A 57 19.51 1.07 -12.10
CA LEU A 57 18.78 0.71 -10.89
C LEU A 57 17.91 1.86 -10.37
N GLN A 58 18.42 3.10 -10.39
CA GLN A 58 17.68 4.26 -9.92
C GLN A 58 16.43 4.55 -10.78
N ASP A 59 16.55 4.37 -12.10
CA ASP A 59 15.42 4.55 -13.02
C ASP A 59 14.34 3.50 -12.78
N ALA A 60 14.75 2.24 -12.55
CA ALA A 60 13.85 1.15 -12.20
C ALA A 60 13.12 1.41 -10.88
N LEU A 61 13.82 1.92 -9.85
CA LEU A 61 13.21 2.31 -8.57
C LEU A 61 12.18 3.43 -8.75
N ASN A 62 12.48 4.45 -9.57
CA ASN A 62 11.56 5.55 -9.83
C ASN A 62 10.31 5.08 -10.60
N LEU A 63 10.48 4.22 -11.60
CA LEU A 63 9.37 3.62 -12.34
C LEU A 63 8.50 2.75 -11.43
N ALA A 64 9.12 1.90 -10.61
CA ALA A 64 8.39 1.06 -9.67
C ALA A 64 7.59 1.88 -8.64
N ARG A 65 8.17 2.94 -8.08
CA ARG A 65 7.44 3.85 -7.17
C ARG A 65 6.23 4.48 -7.84
N LYS A 66 6.33 4.82 -9.11
CA LYS A 66 5.23 5.43 -9.87
C LYS A 66 4.12 4.43 -10.20
N ASN A 67 4.48 3.19 -10.53
CA ASN A 67 3.58 2.24 -11.18
C ASN A 67 3.13 1.08 -10.27
N ASN A 68 3.87 0.78 -9.19
CA ASN A 68 3.52 -0.34 -8.32
C ASN A 68 2.24 -0.07 -7.53
N THR A 69 1.22 -0.89 -7.75
CA THR A 69 -0.11 -0.73 -7.15
C THR A 69 -0.11 -0.90 -5.63
N GLN A 70 0.70 -1.79 -5.07
CA GLN A 70 0.77 -2.00 -3.62
C GLN A 70 1.38 -0.80 -2.90
N TYR A 71 2.45 -0.24 -3.46
CA TYR A 71 3.04 0.98 -2.92
C TYR A 71 2.08 2.17 -3.05
N GLN A 72 1.43 2.35 -4.20
CA GLN A 72 0.45 3.40 -4.41
C GLN A 72 -0.76 3.27 -3.48
N ALA A 73 -1.21 2.05 -3.17
CA ALA A 73 -2.25 1.80 -2.17
C ALA A 73 -1.80 2.26 -0.77
N ALA A 74 -0.55 2.01 -0.38
CA ALA A 74 -0.01 2.47 0.90
C ALA A 74 0.10 4.01 0.96
N VAL A 75 0.53 4.67 -0.14
CA VAL A 75 0.57 6.13 -0.26
C VAL A 75 -0.85 6.72 -0.18
N THR A 76 -1.82 6.09 -0.83
CA THR A 76 -3.24 6.48 -0.76
C THR A 76 -3.76 6.37 0.66
N SER A 77 -3.45 5.27 1.37
CA SER A 77 -3.84 5.09 2.79
C SER A 77 -3.23 6.18 3.69
N ALA A 78 -1.97 6.59 3.43
CA ALA A 78 -1.35 7.70 4.15
C ALA A 78 -2.02 9.04 3.82
N GLY A 79 -2.49 9.23 2.58
CA GLY A 79 -3.30 10.36 2.15
C GLY A 79 -4.65 10.41 2.89
N LEU A 80 -5.38 9.30 2.93
CA LEU A 80 -6.64 9.17 3.67
C LEU A 80 -6.45 9.51 5.16
N GLY A 81 -5.42 8.95 5.81
CA GLY A 81 -5.14 9.28 7.20
C GLY A 81 -4.80 10.76 7.43
N ARG A 82 -4.25 11.47 6.43
CA ARG A 82 -4.06 12.92 6.50
C ARG A 82 -5.38 13.67 6.45
N GLU A 83 -6.29 13.25 5.57
CA GLU A 83 -7.62 13.84 5.46
C GLU A 83 -8.48 13.56 6.70
N ASP A 84 -8.41 12.34 7.27
CA ASP A 84 -9.06 11.99 8.54
C ASP A 84 -8.60 12.93 9.68
N ARG A 85 -7.29 13.21 9.74
CA ARG A 85 -6.74 14.19 10.69
C ARG A 85 -7.31 15.61 10.43
N THR A 86 -7.43 16.01 9.16
CA THR A 86 -7.98 17.31 8.78
C THR A 86 -9.44 17.41 9.18
N GLN A 87 -10.26 16.40 8.87
CA GLN A 87 -11.65 16.31 9.30
C GLN A 87 -11.81 16.36 10.81
N ALA A 88 -10.98 15.62 11.54
CA ALA A 88 -11.00 15.62 13.01
C ALA A 88 -10.57 16.97 13.60
N ARG A 89 -9.69 17.73 12.92
CA ARG A 89 -9.33 19.10 13.30
C ARG A 89 -10.49 20.06 13.01
N ASP A 90 -11.08 19.95 11.83
CA ASP A 90 -12.12 20.85 11.37
C ASP A 90 -13.44 20.64 12.15
N ALA A 91 -13.64 19.42 12.70
CA ALA A 91 -14.70 19.13 13.65
C ALA A 91 -14.56 19.87 15.01
N LEU A 92 -13.43 20.53 15.26
CA LEU A 92 -13.22 21.42 16.42
C LEU A 92 -13.62 22.87 16.11
N LEU A 93 -14.08 23.17 14.89
CA LEU A 93 -14.46 24.51 14.46
C LEU A 93 -15.99 24.60 14.37
N PRO A 94 -16.55 25.78 14.56
CA PRO A 94 -17.99 25.99 14.40
C PRO A 94 -18.51 25.54 13.04
N SER A 95 -19.53 24.71 13.03
CA SER A 95 -20.24 24.33 11.80
C SER A 95 -21.37 25.28 11.49
N VAL A 96 -21.61 25.58 10.21
CA VAL A 96 -22.68 26.43 9.74
C VAL A 96 -23.60 25.61 8.85
N ALA A 97 -24.86 25.51 9.24
CA ALA A 97 -25.87 24.82 8.47
C ALA A 97 -27.09 25.76 8.23
N TYR A 98 -27.79 25.55 7.12
CA TYR A 98 -29.08 26.23 6.88
C TYR A 98 -30.18 25.18 6.83
N ASN A 99 -31.08 25.25 7.81
CA ASN A 99 -32.13 24.28 8.04
C ASN A 99 -33.48 24.82 7.59
N ASN A 100 -34.20 24.03 6.77
CA ASN A 100 -35.61 24.30 6.45
C ASN A 100 -36.43 23.12 6.90
N ALA A 101 -37.42 23.36 7.71
CA ALA A 101 -38.39 22.37 8.16
C ALA A 101 -39.80 22.92 8.16
N ALA A 102 -40.75 22.08 7.81
CA ALA A 102 -42.16 22.35 7.98
C ALA A 102 -42.76 21.25 8.86
N ILE A 103 -43.31 21.62 9.97
CA ILE A 103 -43.93 20.71 10.93
C ILE A 103 -45.45 20.92 10.88
N TYR A 104 -46.15 19.82 10.63
CA TYR A 104 -47.60 19.76 10.74
C TYR A 104 -47.98 18.81 11.86
N SER A 105 -48.68 19.35 12.87
CA SER A 105 -49.14 18.58 14.03
C SER A 105 -50.66 18.49 14.05
N GLN A 106 -51.18 17.26 14.16
CA GLN A 106 -52.60 17.03 14.29
C GLN A 106 -52.86 16.12 15.51
N SER A 107 -53.81 16.53 16.35
CA SER A 107 -54.23 15.68 17.45
C SER A 107 -55.10 14.52 16.90
N THR A 108 -54.77 13.29 17.25
CA THR A 108 -55.52 12.07 16.87
C THR A 108 -56.61 11.69 17.85
N GLY A 109 -56.72 12.42 18.95
CA GLY A 109 -57.59 12.11 20.03
C GLY A 109 -58.72 13.09 20.26
N ALA A 110 -59.85 12.53 20.29
CA ALA A 110 -61.03 13.04 20.97
C ALA A 110 -61.74 14.26 20.40
N ARG A 111 -62.70 13.98 19.63
CA ARG A 111 -63.99 14.61 19.78
C ARG A 111 -64.48 14.48 21.23
N ALA A 112 -63.81 15.02 22.20
CA ALA A 112 -64.39 15.33 23.49
C ALA A 112 -65.00 16.72 23.41
N GLN A 113 -65.97 16.88 22.54
CA GLN A 113 -66.98 17.89 22.71
C GLN A 113 -67.97 17.41 23.76
N SER A 114 -67.58 17.40 25.00
CA SER A 114 -68.53 17.57 26.13
C SER A 114 -68.32 18.98 26.58
N LEU A 115 -69.46 19.68 26.67
CA LEU A 115 -69.60 21.07 27.07
C LEU A 115 -68.59 21.46 28.17
N GLY A 116 -67.70 22.40 27.90
CA GLY A 116 -66.85 23.06 28.88
C GLY A 116 -65.45 22.54 29.08
N ALA A 117 -64.96 21.53 28.34
CA ALA A 117 -63.55 21.08 28.40
C ALA A 117 -62.71 21.80 27.36
N ALA A 118 -61.59 22.36 27.75
CA ALA A 118 -60.63 22.93 26.84
C ALA A 118 -60.16 21.86 25.83
N PRO A 119 -60.02 22.19 24.53
CA PRO A 119 -59.58 21.23 23.54
C PRO A 119 -58.21 20.69 23.94
N VAL A 120 -58.08 19.37 23.97
CA VAL A 120 -56.77 18.71 24.17
C VAL A 120 -55.95 18.93 22.91
N ILE A 121 -55.02 19.86 22.98
CA ILE A 121 -54.08 20.15 21.89
C ILE A 121 -52.85 19.32 22.13
N PHE A 122 -52.61 18.28 21.29
CA PHE A 122 -51.37 17.57 21.28
C PHE A 122 -50.37 18.35 20.42
N ILE A 123 -49.67 19.27 21.04
CA ILE A 123 -48.61 20.01 20.35
C ILE A 123 -47.51 20.27 21.35
N ALA A 124 -46.31 19.89 20.97
CA ALA A 124 -45.11 20.15 21.74
C ALA A 124 -44.78 21.67 21.73
N ASN A 125 -45.23 22.41 20.72
CA ASN A 125 -45.06 23.85 20.51
C ASN A 125 -46.37 24.50 20.14
N ASN A 126 -46.43 25.79 20.20
CA ASN A 126 -47.67 26.60 20.19
C ASN A 126 -48.40 26.65 18.85
N ALA A 127 -48.08 25.85 17.85
CA ALA A 127 -48.66 25.95 16.52
C ALA A 127 -49.04 24.60 15.90
N VAL A 128 -50.16 24.57 15.15
CA VAL A 128 -50.54 23.41 14.30
C VAL A 128 -49.58 23.28 13.12
N HIS A 129 -49.08 24.40 12.63
CA HIS A 129 -48.06 24.52 11.61
C HIS A 129 -46.89 25.30 12.17
N GLU A 130 -45.69 24.80 11.94
CA GLU A 130 -44.46 25.47 12.29
C GLU A 130 -43.51 25.42 11.09
N TYR A 131 -43.01 26.54 10.68
CA TYR A 131 -42.08 26.70 9.59
C TYR A 131 -40.76 27.24 10.13
N ILE A 132 -39.73 26.45 9.99
CA ILE A 132 -38.37 26.77 10.41
C ILE A 132 -37.53 27.00 9.16
N SER A 133 -36.90 28.15 9.05
CA SER A 133 -35.98 28.49 7.97
C SER A 133 -34.85 29.33 8.58
N GLN A 134 -33.82 28.65 9.06
CA GLN A 134 -32.80 29.25 9.93
C GLN A 134 -31.38 28.81 9.52
N ALA A 135 -30.44 29.76 9.56
CA ALA A 135 -29.02 29.45 9.66
C ALA A 135 -28.71 29.06 11.10
N ASN A 136 -27.99 27.96 11.28
CA ASN A 136 -27.49 27.50 12.57
C ASN A 136 -25.97 27.49 12.55
N ILE A 137 -25.34 28.14 13.54
CA ILE A 137 -23.91 27.99 13.84
C ILE A 137 -23.83 27.16 15.11
N HIS A 138 -23.25 25.96 14.97
CA HIS A 138 -23.08 25.00 16.06
C HIS A 138 -21.64 24.83 16.42
N GLU A 139 -21.29 24.94 17.71
CA GLU A 139 -19.98 24.68 18.25
C GLU A 139 -20.06 23.73 19.44
N ALA A 140 -19.33 22.62 19.40
CA ALA A 140 -19.20 21.65 20.50
C ALA A 140 -17.83 21.77 21.16
N ILE A 141 -17.80 22.11 22.42
CA ILE A 141 -16.58 22.25 23.22
C ILE A 141 -16.49 21.08 24.19
N ASP A 142 -15.76 20.06 23.84
CA ASP A 142 -15.52 18.91 24.70
C ASP A 142 -14.08 18.37 24.60
N VAL A 143 -13.65 17.67 25.66
CA VAL A 143 -12.32 17.06 25.72
C VAL A 143 -12.23 15.83 24.81
N ALA A 144 -13.35 15.18 24.51
CA ALA A 144 -13.39 14.01 23.64
C ALA A 144 -13.06 14.39 22.19
N ALA A 145 -13.56 15.54 21.71
CA ALA A 145 -13.24 16.05 20.38
C ALA A 145 -11.74 16.34 20.23
N VAL A 146 -11.12 16.99 21.23
CA VAL A 146 -9.66 17.23 21.24
C VAL A 146 -8.88 15.93 21.28
N ALA A 147 -9.30 14.94 22.07
CA ALA A 147 -8.67 13.62 22.11
C ALA A 147 -8.83 12.90 20.76
N GLY A 148 -9.99 13.02 20.10
CA GLY A 148 -10.26 12.50 18.76
C GLY A 148 -9.31 13.07 17.71
N TRP A 149 -9.12 14.39 17.67
CA TRP A 149 -8.14 15.03 16.78
C TRP A 149 -6.69 14.55 17.03
N ARG A 150 -6.28 14.45 18.28
CA ARG A 150 -4.94 13.98 18.63
C ARG A 150 -4.76 12.51 18.23
N ARG A 151 -5.77 11.67 18.45
CA ARG A 151 -5.80 10.29 18.00
C ARG A 151 -5.68 10.20 16.48
N ALA A 152 -6.47 10.97 15.71
CA ALA A 152 -6.41 11.03 14.26
C ALA A 152 -5.02 11.48 13.77
N SER A 153 -4.39 12.43 14.48
CA SER A 153 -3.01 12.86 14.20
C SER A 153 -2.00 11.75 14.38
N ALA A 154 -2.13 10.94 15.43
CA ALA A 154 -1.27 9.77 15.66
C ALA A 154 -1.54 8.66 14.65
N ALA A 155 -2.82 8.41 14.28
CA ALA A 155 -3.19 7.45 13.23
C ALA A 155 -2.62 7.84 11.86
N ALA A 156 -2.63 9.12 11.51
CA ALA A 156 -1.98 9.63 10.30
C ALA A 156 -0.45 9.40 10.31
N ALA A 157 0.20 9.48 11.48
CA ALA A 157 1.61 9.16 11.62
C ALA A 157 1.88 7.66 11.42
N VAL A 158 0.99 6.78 11.92
CA VAL A 158 1.06 5.32 11.65
C VAL A 158 0.95 5.05 10.16
N ALA A 159 -0.06 5.61 9.49
CA ALA A 159 -0.28 5.39 8.06
C ALA A 159 0.90 5.88 7.21
N ARG A 160 1.52 7.01 7.59
CA ARG A 160 2.75 7.50 6.94
C ARG A 160 3.93 6.53 7.12
N ALA A 161 4.12 6.00 8.33
CA ALA A 161 5.17 5.02 8.58
C ALA A 161 4.94 3.72 7.80
N GLN A 162 3.68 3.27 7.67
CA GLN A 162 3.32 2.12 6.84
C GLN A 162 3.60 2.35 5.35
N ALA A 163 3.37 3.55 4.81
CA ALA A 163 3.74 3.88 3.44
C ALA A 163 5.27 3.83 3.24
N GLU A 164 6.05 4.23 4.24
CA GLU A 164 7.50 4.11 4.20
C GLU A 164 7.96 2.64 4.27
N ILE A 165 7.33 1.79 5.10
CA ILE A 165 7.58 0.34 5.12
C ILE A 165 7.31 -0.26 3.73
N ALA A 166 6.18 0.10 3.10
CA ALA A 166 5.85 -0.36 1.76
C ALA A 166 6.88 0.11 0.71
N SER A 167 7.38 1.36 0.82
CA SER A 167 8.46 1.86 -0.03
C SER A 167 9.74 1.05 0.11
N ARG A 168 10.12 0.68 1.34
CA ARG A 168 11.31 -0.12 1.61
C ARG A 168 11.19 -1.54 1.05
N GLY A 169 10.04 -2.18 1.25
CA GLY A 169 9.74 -3.49 0.66
C GLY A 169 9.82 -3.46 -0.87
N LEU A 170 9.27 -2.41 -1.50
CA LEU A 170 9.36 -2.22 -2.94
C LEU A 170 10.81 -2.09 -3.41
N VAL A 171 11.65 -1.32 -2.71
CA VAL A 171 13.08 -1.17 -3.05
C VAL A 171 13.79 -2.51 -3.08
N VAL A 172 13.60 -3.36 -2.05
CA VAL A 172 14.21 -4.70 -2.01
C VAL A 172 13.76 -5.56 -3.18
N THR A 173 12.45 -5.56 -3.46
CA THR A 173 11.89 -6.36 -4.57
C THR A 173 12.43 -5.90 -5.92
N VAL A 174 12.55 -4.58 -6.13
CA VAL A 174 13.11 -4.01 -7.38
C VAL A 174 14.59 -4.35 -7.52
N VAL A 175 15.38 -4.22 -6.45
CA VAL A 175 16.81 -4.57 -6.43
C VAL A 175 17.00 -6.05 -6.78
N GLN A 176 16.22 -6.93 -6.14
CA GLN A 176 16.27 -8.35 -6.43
C GLN A 176 15.91 -8.66 -7.88
N GLY A 177 14.80 -8.08 -8.40
CA GLY A 177 14.39 -8.26 -9.79
C GLY A 177 15.42 -7.76 -10.78
N PHE A 178 16.00 -6.58 -10.53
CA PHE A 178 17.03 -5.97 -11.37
C PHE A 178 18.29 -6.85 -11.48
N TYR A 179 18.83 -7.28 -10.34
CA TYR A 179 20.03 -8.11 -10.35
C TYR A 179 19.76 -9.55 -10.78
N ASN A 180 18.55 -10.08 -10.62
CA ASN A 180 18.16 -11.36 -11.21
C ASN A 180 18.18 -11.31 -12.74
N VAL A 181 17.72 -10.21 -13.36
CA VAL A 181 17.82 -10.02 -14.82
C VAL A 181 19.29 -9.94 -15.25
N ALA A 182 20.14 -9.17 -14.54
CA ALA A 182 21.56 -9.06 -14.84
C ALA A 182 22.26 -10.42 -14.74
N ALA A 183 22.03 -11.18 -13.66
CA ALA A 183 22.59 -12.53 -13.50
C ALA A 183 22.10 -13.50 -14.58
N ALA A 184 20.82 -13.43 -14.96
CA ALA A 184 20.28 -14.26 -16.04
C ALA A 184 20.93 -13.94 -17.40
N GLN A 185 21.30 -12.66 -17.65
CA GLN A 185 22.05 -12.27 -18.84
C GLN A 185 23.46 -12.89 -18.84
N HIS A 186 24.19 -12.82 -17.73
CA HIS A 186 25.52 -13.47 -17.61
C HIS A 186 25.45 -15.00 -17.75
N LYS A 187 24.43 -15.62 -17.12
CA LYS A 187 24.22 -17.08 -17.28
C LYS A 187 23.94 -17.47 -18.72
N LEU A 188 23.17 -16.65 -19.46
CA LEU A 188 22.92 -16.89 -20.88
C LEU A 188 24.19 -16.77 -21.71
N GLU A 189 25.04 -15.78 -21.45
CA GLU A 189 26.31 -15.64 -22.13
C GLU A 189 27.23 -16.85 -21.87
N THR A 190 27.30 -17.33 -20.62
CA THR A 190 28.05 -18.56 -20.28
C THR A 190 27.47 -19.79 -20.96
N ALA A 191 26.12 -19.90 -21.01
CA ALA A 191 25.49 -21.04 -21.71
C ALA A 191 25.72 -21.02 -23.23
N LYS A 192 25.74 -19.81 -23.86
CA LYS A 192 26.12 -19.69 -25.31
C LYS A 192 27.54 -20.16 -25.55
N ARG A 193 28.51 -19.67 -24.73
CA ARG A 193 29.89 -20.12 -24.84
C ARG A 193 30.01 -21.65 -24.64
N GLY A 194 29.29 -22.19 -23.63
CA GLY A 194 29.26 -23.63 -23.38
C GLY A 194 28.67 -24.46 -24.53
N ALA A 195 27.65 -23.94 -25.24
CA ALA A 195 27.10 -24.59 -26.42
C ALA A 195 28.10 -24.57 -27.59
N ASP A 196 28.74 -23.39 -27.83
CA ASP A 196 29.79 -23.27 -28.87
C ASP A 196 31.00 -24.17 -28.59
N GLU A 197 31.38 -24.28 -27.32
CA GLU A 197 32.45 -25.20 -26.90
C GLU A 197 32.07 -26.68 -27.05
N GLY A 198 30.81 -27.03 -26.74
CA GLY A 198 30.29 -28.38 -26.97
C GLY A 198 30.31 -28.78 -28.45
N ASP A 199 29.92 -27.86 -29.33
CA ASP A 199 29.99 -28.10 -30.79
C ASP A 199 31.44 -28.27 -31.27
N ARG A 200 32.36 -27.43 -30.79
CA ARG A 200 33.80 -27.56 -31.10
C ARG A 200 34.40 -28.86 -30.58
N PHE A 201 34.06 -29.22 -29.33
CA PHE A 201 34.55 -30.45 -28.70
C PHE A 201 34.08 -31.68 -29.44
N LEU A 202 32.80 -31.74 -29.87
CA LEU A 202 32.30 -32.83 -30.69
C LEU A 202 33.08 -32.95 -31.99
N LYS A 203 33.36 -31.84 -32.69
CA LYS A 203 34.13 -31.81 -33.92
C LYS A 203 35.55 -32.33 -33.71
N ILE A 204 36.25 -31.86 -32.67
CA ILE A 204 37.59 -32.34 -32.31
C ILE A 204 37.59 -33.87 -32.08
N THR A 205 36.60 -34.37 -31.33
CA THR A 205 36.49 -35.80 -31.02
C THR A 205 36.22 -36.63 -32.28
N GLN A 206 35.40 -36.12 -33.22
CA GLN A 206 35.18 -36.76 -34.54
C GLN A 206 36.44 -36.79 -35.40
N ASP A 207 37.21 -35.69 -35.41
CA ASP A 207 38.47 -35.63 -36.16
C ASP A 207 39.50 -36.61 -35.59
N LEU A 208 39.60 -36.77 -34.28
CA LEU A 208 40.45 -37.76 -33.58
C LEU A 208 40.00 -39.21 -33.85
N GLU A 209 38.65 -39.45 -33.91
CA GLU A 209 38.15 -40.79 -34.32
C GLU A 209 38.57 -41.16 -35.75
N HIS A 210 38.40 -40.17 -36.67
CA HIS A 210 38.82 -40.38 -38.06
C HIS A 210 40.33 -40.67 -38.16
N GLY A 211 41.15 -40.08 -37.27
CA GLY A 211 42.58 -40.38 -37.12
C GLY A 211 42.84 -41.71 -36.44
N GLY A 212 41.88 -42.40 -35.87
CA GLY A 212 42.01 -43.62 -35.10
C GLY A 212 42.60 -43.47 -33.71
N GLU A 213 42.60 -42.22 -33.16
CA GLU A 213 43.21 -41.91 -31.88
C GLU A 213 42.23 -42.09 -30.71
N VAL A 214 40.89 -42.02 -30.96
CA VAL A 214 39.85 -42.20 -29.94
C VAL A 214 38.77 -43.20 -30.43
N ALA A 215 38.03 -43.78 -29.48
CA ALA A 215 36.99 -44.76 -29.76
C ALA A 215 35.70 -44.09 -30.18
N HIS A 216 34.86 -44.73 -30.98
CA HIS A 216 33.51 -44.26 -31.34
C HIS A 216 32.63 -43.98 -30.12
N SER A 217 32.81 -44.70 -29.01
CA SER A 217 32.14 -44.43 -27.73
C SER A 217 32.40 -43.03 -27.17
N ASP A 218 33.54 -42.43 -27.50
CA ASP A 218 33.92 -41.11 -27.04
C ASP A 218 33.22 -40.01 -27.86
N VAL A 219 33.05 -40.27 -29.17
CA VAL A 219 32.21 -39.40 -30.03
C VAL A 219 30.76 -39.39 -29.54
N ILE A 220 30.20 -40.56 -29.19
CA ILE A 220 28.83 -40.63 -28.63
C ILE A 220 28.74 -39.80 -27.32
N LYS A 221 29.73 -39.86 -26.43
CA LYS A 221 29.75 -39.04 -25.20
C LYS A 221 29.84 -37.56 -25.51
N ALA A 222 30.67 -37.14 -26.46
CA ALA A 222 30.79 -35.74 -26.88
C ALA A 222 29.48 -35.22 -27.50
N GLU A 223 28.78 -36.06 -28.29
CA GLU A 223 27.48 -35.72 -28.87
C GLU A 223 26.40 -35.55 -27.78
N LEU A 224 26.33 -36.47 -26.81
CA LEU A 224 25.43 -36.35 -25.66
C LEU A 224 25.72 -35.07 -24.89
N GLN A 225 26.96 -34.72 -24.65
CA GLN A 225 27.35 -33.49 -23.98
C GLN A 225 26.95 -32.22 -24.78
N MET A 226 27.15 -32.24 -26.08
CA MET A 226 26.74 -31.17 -26.97
C MET A 226 25.19 -30.95 -26.89
N GLN A 227 24.41 -32.04 -26.94
CA GLN A 227 22.95 -31.95 -26.80
C GLN A 227 22.56 -31.39 -25.44
N GLU A 228 23.23 -31.78 -24.35
CA GLU A 228 22.98 -31.24 -23.01
C GLU A 228 23.30 -29.75 -22.93
N ARG A 229 24.40 -29.27 -23.54
CA ARG A 229 24.73 -27.84 -23.59
C ARG A 229 23.70 -27.02 -24.39
N ARG A 230 23.19 -27.57 -25.49
CA ARG A 230 22.12 -26.93 -26.26
C ARG A 230 20.81 -26.87 -25.49
N ARG A 231 20.47 -27.92 -24.77
CA ARG A 231 19.28 -27.90 -23.86
C ARG A 231 19.44 -26.84 -22.77
N GLN A 232 20.60 -26.76 -22.13
CA GLN A 232 20.90 -25.77 -21.11
C GLN A 232 20.83 -24.33 -21.65
N LEU A 233 21.28 -24.09 -22.89
CA LEU A 233 21.13 -22.81 -23.56
C LEU A 233 19.66 -22.42 -23.72
N GLN A 234 18.80 -23.34 -24.16
CA GLN A 234 17.35 -23.08 -24.28
C GLN A 234 16.69 -22.78 -22.94
N GLU A 235 17.04 -23.54 -21.89
CA GLU A 235 16.54 -23.29 -20.52
C GLU A 235 16.98 -21.94 -20.00
N THR A 236 18.23 -21.54 -20.24
CA THR A 236 18.75 -20.25 -19.81
C THR A 236 18.11 -19.08 -20.59
N GLN A 237 17.81 -19.28 -21.89
CA GLN A 237 17.03 -18.31 -22.68
C GLN A 237 15.64 -18.10 -22.08
N LEU A 238 14.95 -19.18 -21.71
CA LEU A 238 13.65 -19.12 -21.06
C LEU A 238 13.74 -18.46 -19.68
N ALA A 239 14.77 -18.76 -18.90
CA ALA A 239 14.99 -18.15 -17.58
C ALA A 239 15.20 -16.64 -17.68
N LEU A 240 15.97 -16.15 -18.68
CA LEU A 240 16.13 -14.72 -18.92
C LEU A 240 14.79 -14.06 -19.33
N LEU A 241 14.03 -14.72 -20.22
CA LEU A 241 12.72 -14.21 -20.61
C LEU A 241 11.81 -14.07 -19.37
N ASN A 242 11.70 -15.10 -18.55
CA ASN A 242 10.89 -15.07 -17.34
C ASN A 242 11.36 -13.98 -16.37
N ALA A 243 12.67 -13.86 -16.13
CA ALA A 243 13.19 -12.77 -15.27
C ALA A 243 12.85 -11.37 -15.80
N ARG A 244 12.89 -11.17 -17.13
CA ARG A 244 12.47 -9.91 -17.76
C ARG A 244 10.96 -9.66 -17.60
N LEU A 245 10.13 -10.70 -17.80
CA LEU A 245 8.69 -10.60 -17.67
C LEU A 245 8.30 -10.24 -16.22
N ASP A 246 8.86 -10.94 -15.24
CA ASP A 246 8.61 -10.68 -13.82
C ASP A 246 9.01 -9.25 -13.42
N PHE A 247 10.17 -8.81 -13.91
CA PHE A 247 10.65 -7.47 -13.64
C PHE A 247 9.82 -6.40 -14.37
N SER A 248 9.38 -6.66 -15.60
CA SER A 248 8.51 -5.78 -16.37
C SER A 248 7.19 -5.48 -15.64
N VAL A 249 6.53 -6.52 -15.12
CA VAL A 249 5.29 -6.38 -14.34
C VAL A 249 5.49 -5.51 -13.09
N LEU A 250 6.68 -5.53 -12.52
CA LEU A 250 6.99 -4.76 -11.31
C LEU A 250 7.15 -3.26 -11.59
N ILE A 251 7.73 -2.88 -12.75
CA ILE A 251 8.18 -1.51 -13.02
C ILE A 251 7.35 -0.76 -14.06
N PHE A 252 6.71 -1.45 -15.02
CA PHE A 252 5.93 -0.80 -16.07
C PHE A 252 4.42 -0.89 -15.82
N PRO A 253 3.64 0.16 -16.16
CA PRO A 253 2.17 0.12 -16.08
C PRO A 253 1.57 -0.76 -17.16
N ASP A 254 2.17 -0.73 -18.37
CA ASP A 254 1.83 -1.55 -19.51
C ASP A 254 2.95 -2.56 -19.74
N PHE A 255 2.58 -3.73 -20.23
CA PHE A 255 3.52 -4.81 -20.47
C PHE A 255 4.58 -4.38 -21.51
N ASN A 256 5.84 -4.27 -21.08
CA ASN A 256 6.97 -3.94 -21.96
C ASN A 256 8.19 -4.78 -21.55
N ASP A 257 8.59 -5.70 -22.43
CA ASP A 257 9.74 -6.58 -22.27
C ASP A 257 11.01 -6.09 -23.01
N ASN A 258 10.92 -4.98 -23.76
CA ASN A 258 12.00 -4.43 -24.56
C ASN A 258 12.86 -3.43 -23.76
N PHE A 259 13.61 -3.94 -22.78
CA PHE A 259 14.56 -3.16 -22.00
C PHE A 259 15.84 -3.95 -21.74
N GLU A 260 16.92 -3.23 -21.45
CA GLU A 260 18.22 -3.76 -21.02
C GLU A 260 18.58 -3.13 -19.67
N VAL A 261 19.00 -3.94 -18.72
CA VAL A 261 19.52 -3.45 -17.44
C VAL A 261 20.99 -3.07 -17.57
N THR A 262 21.38 -1.96 -16.94
CA THR A 262 22.80 -1.58 -16.85
C THR A 262 23.48 -2.54 -15.89
N ASP A 263 24.53 -3.21 -16.39
CA ASP A 263 25.26 -4.18 -15.61
C ASP A 263 26.25 -3.51 -14.65
N ASP A 264 25.96 -3.56 -13.37
CA ASP A 264 26.84 -3.18 -12.27
C ASP A 264 26.92 -4.28 -11.19
N LEU A 265 26.50 -5.51 -11.55
CA LEU A 265 26.39 -6.62 -10.61
C LEU A 265 27.70 -6.88 -9.85
N HIS A 266 28.81 -6.83 -10.58
CA HIS A 266 30.16 -7.11 -10.04
C HIS A 266 30.91 -5.88 -9.53
N ALA A 267 30.28 -4.69 -9.53
CA ALA A 267 30.93 -3.50 -8.99
C ALA A 267 31.17 -3.64 -7.49
N ALA A 268 32.36 -3.26 -7.03
CA ALA A 268 32.70 -3.36 -5.60
C ALA A 268 31.92 -2.32 -4.80
N VAL A 269 31.03 -2.77 -3.93
CA VAL A 269 30.29 -1.92 -2.99
C VAL A 269 30.70 -2.32 -1.58
N PRO A 270 31.24 -1.38 -0.78
CA PRO A 270 31.70 -1.70 0.58
C PRO A 270 30.52 -1.94 1.51
N LEU A 271 30.67 -2.88 2.45
CA LEU A 271 29.74 -3.11 3.53
C LEU A 271 29.98 -2.04 4.63
N PRO A 272 28.94 -1.26 5.06
CA PRO A 272 29.08 -0.32 6.18
C PRO A 272 29.35 -1.08 7.49
N THR A 273 29.89 -0.39 8.50
CA THR A 273 30.15 -1.03 9.79
C THR A 273 28.85 -1.31 10.55
N LEU A 274 28.85 -2.38 11.36
CA LEU A 274 27.68 -2.75 12.17
C LEU A 274 27.21 -1.59 13.07
N ALA A 275 28.15 -0.82 13.62
CA ALA A 275 27.84 0.32 14.50
C ALA A 275 27.11 1.43 13.75
N GLU A 276 27.52 1.76 12.53
CA GLU A 276 26.82 2.73 11.68
C GLU A 276 25.41 2.29 11.33
N VAL A 277 25.24 1.02 10.92
CA VAL A 277 23.93 0.43 10.62
C VAL A 277 23.02 0.49 11.84
N GLN A 278 23.50 0.10 13.02
CA GLN A 278 22.73 0.15 14.27
C GLN A 278 22.31 1.58 14.63
N GLN A 279 23.20 2.54 14.52
CA GLN A 279 22.90 3.93 14.83
C GLN A 279 21.86 4.54 13.90
N GLN A 280 21.98 4.30 12.60
CA GLN A 280 21.04 4.79 11.59
C GLN A 280 19.67 4.11 11.72
N ALA A 281 19.63 2.78 11.83
CA ALA A 281 18.38 2.02 11.99
C ALA A 281 17.63 2.39 13.28
N ALA A 282 18.32 2.65 14.39
CA ALA A 282 17.69 3.06 15.63
C ALA A 282 16.97 4.42 15.52
N ARG A 283 17.45 5.32 14.64
CA ARG A 283 16.85 6.65 14.43
C ARG A 283 15.70 6.63 13.42
N ASP A 284 15.85 5.87 12.34
CA ASP A 284 15.04 6.03 11.13
C ASP A 284 14.17 4.80 10.79
N ASN A 285 14.09 3.80 11.69
CA ASN A 285 13.28 2.62 11.43
C ASN A 285 11.77 2.96 11.45
N PRO A 286 11.02 2.72 10.35
CA PRO A 286 9.61 3.08 10.26
C PRO A 286 8.70 2.16 11.09
N ASP A 287 9.09 0.88 11.33
CA ASP A 287 8.29 -0.05 12.13
C ASP A 287 8.23 0.41 13.58
N VAL A 288 9.38 0.83 14.14
CA VAL A 288 9.44 1.41 15.50
C VAL A 288 8.69 2.73 15.57
N ARG A 289 8.77 3.58 14.52
CA ARG A 289 8.00 4.83 14.45
C ARG A 289 6.49 4.57 14.36
N ALA A 290 6.07 3.58 13.57
CA ALA A 290 4.67 3.17 13.49
C ALA A 290 4.15 2.67 14.85
N ALA A 291 4.90 1.79 15.52
CA ALA A 291 4.55 1.27 16.84
C ALA A 291 4.49 2.38 17.90
N LEU A 292 5.43 3.34 17.88
CA LEU A 292 5.41 4.50 18.79
C LEU A 292 4.18 5.38 18.55
N ALA A 293 3.84 5.67 17.29
CA ALA A 293 2.64 6.42 16.93
C ALA A 293 1.36 5.67 17.33
N ALA A 294 1.33 4.34 17.23
CA ALA A 294 0.22 3.52 17.71
C ALA A 294 0.04 3.61 19.24
N VAL A 295 1.13 3.65 20.01
CA VAL A 295 1.06 3.91 21.47
C VAL A 295 0.47 5.29 21.74
N GLN A 296 0.89 6.33 21.02
CA GLN A 296 0.35 7.68 21.16
C GLN A 296 -1.15 7.72 20.82
N ALA A 297 -1.59 7.03 19.76
CA ALA A 297 -3.00 6.91 19.42
C ALA A 297 -3.80 6.27 20.56
N ALA A 298 -3.29 5.17 21.13
CA ALA A 298 -3.91 4.49 22.27
C ALA A 298 -3.92 5.33 23.55
N ASP A 299 -2.91 6.17 23.81
CA ASP A 299 -2.92 7.12 24.92
C ASP A 299 -4.03 8.18 24.75
N HIS A 300 -4.26 8.65 23.52
CA HIS A 300 -5.36 9.56 23.21
C HIS A 300 -6.74 8.89 23.26
N ASP A 301 -6.83 7.59 22.93
CA ASP A 301 -8.04 6.79 23.13
C ASP A 301 -8.41 6.71 24.64
N VAL A 302 -7.42 6.54 25.52
CA VAL A 302 -7.66 6.56 26.98
C VAL A 302 -8.15 7.94 27.42
N LEU A 303 -7.56 9.02 26.91
CA LEU A 303 -8.01 10.39 27.20
C LEU A 303 -9.45 10.61 26.73
N GLY A 304 -9.78 10.19 25.50
CA GLY A 304 -11.14 10.28 24.93
C GLY A 304 -12.16 9.45 25.74
N ALA A 305 -11.78 8.25 26.18
CA ALA A 305 -12.65 7.43 27.02
C ALA A 305 -12.89 8.07 28.41
N ARG A 306 -11.87 8.69 29.02
CA ARG A 306 -11.97 9.41 30.28
C ARG A 306 -12.77 10.70 30.15
N ALA A 307 -12.75 11.34 28.99
CA ALA A 307 -13.56 12.53 28.68
C ALA A 307 -15.07 12.25 28.85
N GLY A 308 -15.50 10.99 28.72
CA GLY A 308 -16.87 10.58 29.01
C GLY A 308 -17.33 10.73 30.45
N TYR A 309 -16.45 11.11 31.39
CA TYR A 309 -16.79 11.55 32.75
C TYR A 309 -16.91 13.07 32.89
N LEU A 310 -16.44 13.82 31.89
CA LEU A 310 -16.39 15.27 31.93
C LEU A 310 -17.67 15.87 31.33
N PRO A 311 -18.08 17.07 31.77
CA PRO A 311 -19.14 17.81 31.11
C PRO A 311 -18.76 18.16 29.66
N SER A 312 -19.75 18.19 28.76
CA SER A 312 -19.63 18.74 27.42
C SER A 312 -20.51 20.00 27.31
N LEU A 313 -19.99 21.02 26.62
CA LEU A 313 -20.67 22.27 26.33
C LEU A 313 -20.94 22.33 24.83
N ALA A 314 -22.19 22.68 24.45
CA ALA A 314 -22.53 23.04 23.10
C ALA A 314 -23.12 24.44 23.06
N LEU A 315 -22.78 25.19 22.02
CA LEU A 315 -23.30 26.54 21.76
C LEU A 315 -23.91 26.56 20.37
N ASP A 316 -25.19 26.89 20.32
CA ASP A 316 -25.95 27.02 19.08
C ASP A 316 -26.41 28.45 18.90
N TYR A 317 -26.13 29.03 17.75
CA TYR A 317 -26.68 30.32 17.34
C TYR A 317 -27.58 30.12 16.13
N PHE A 318 -28.85 30.51 16.27
CA PHE A 318 -29.86 30.45 15.22
C PHE A 318 -30.20 31.84 14.74
N TYR A 319 -30.31 32.00 13.41
CA TYR A 319 -30.81 33.22 12.79
C TYR A 319 -31.74 32.89 11.63
N GLY A 320 -32.98 33.33 11.70
CA GLY A 320 -33.97 33.07 10.66
C GLY A 320 -35.41 33.15 11.12
N ILE A 321 -36.28 32.44 10.41
CA ILE A 321 -37.71 32.36 10.66
C ILE A 321 -38.03 31.09 11.45
N ASP A 322 -38.79 31.23 12.51
CA ASP A 322 -39.39 30.16 13.29
C ASP A 322 -40.81 30.60 13.69
N ALA A 323 -41.80 30.21 12.90
CA ALA A 323 -43.16 30.75 13.05
C ALA A 323 -44.24 29.84 12.44
N ALA A 324 -45.48 30.10 12.81
CA ALA A 324 -46.64 29.40 12.26
C ALA A 324 -46.89 29.69 10.77
N HIS A 325 -46.21 30.67 10.18
CA HIS A 325 -46.32 31.05 8.78
C HIS A 325 -44.95 31.28 8.16
N PHE A 326 -44.75 30.78 6.95
CA PHE A 326 -43.51 30.99 6.20
C PHE A 326 -43.51 32.40 5.59
N ALA A 327 -43.28 33.38 6.43
CA ALA A 327 -43.20 34.79 6.04
C ALA A 327 -42.32 35.56 7.03
N VAL A 328 -41.60 36.57 6.55
CA VAL A 328 -40.77 37.45 7.41
C VAL A 328 -41.63 38.21 8.43
N ASN A 329 -42.85 38.56 8.06
CA ASN A 329 -43.79 39.23 8.94
C ASN A 329 -45.12 38.50 8.96
N SER A 330 -45.71 38.36 10.15
CA SER A 330 -47.08 37.91 10.35
C SER A 330 -47.93 39.02 10.91
N VAL A 331 -49.23 38.99 10.59
CA VAL A 331 -50.22 39.94 11.12
C VAL A 331 -51.15 39.18 12.06
N PHE A 332 -51.18 39.57 13.29
CA PHE A 332 -52.09 39.00 14.27
C PHE A 332 -52.99 40.16 14.82
N GLY A 333 -54.26 40.18 14.43
CA GLY A 333 -55.13 41.33 14.67
C GLY A 333 -54.65 42.57 13.90
N ASN A 334 -54.45 43.68 14.57
CA ASN A 334 -53.95 44.94 13.98
C ASN A 334 -52.44 45.14 14.18
N GLN A 335 -51.73 44.13 14.67
CA GLN A 335 -50.29 44.24 14.94
C GLN A 335 -49.47 43.38 13.95
N LYS A 336 -48.37 43.97 13.48
CA LYS A 336 -47.38 43.27 12.70
C LYS A 336 -46.27 42.73 13.61
N PHE A 337 -45.94 41.43 13.48
CA PHE A 337 -44.87 40.78 14.20
C PHE A 337 -43.80 40.34 13.19
N SER A 338 -42.53 40.53 13.51
CA SER A 338 -41.44 39.97 12.74
C SER A 338 -41.26 38.51 13.16
N ASN A 339 -41.27 37.62 12.19
CA ASN A 339 -40.93 36.19 12.36
C ASN A 339 -39.45 35.95 12.22
N LEU A 340 -38.68 36.94 11.76
CA LEU A 340 -37.25 36.90 11.65
C LEU A 340 -36.62 37.28 13.00
N GLY A 341 -35.84 36.41 13.54
CA GLY A 341 -35.18 36.57 14.83
C GLY A 341 -33.86 35.83 14.96
N SER A 342 -33.25 35.97 16.12
CA SER A 342 -32.05 35.19 16.48
C SER A 342 -32.22 34.64 17.89
N SER A 343 -31.63 33.47 18.12
CA SER A 343 -31.53 32.85 19.43
C SER A 343 -30.15 32.26 19.67
N ILE A 344 -29.72 32.27 20.93
CA ILE A 344 -28.50 31.61 21.38
C ILE A 344 -28.88 30.56 22.41
N VAL A 345 -28.50 29.36 22.20
CA VAL A 345 -28.73 28.23 23.11
C VAL A 345 -27.38 27.67 23.58
N GLY A 346 -27.13 27.77 24.88
CA GLY A 346 -26.01 27.10 25.52
C GLY A 346 -26.49 25.85 26.24
N SER A 347 -25.92 24.67 25.86
CA SER A 347 -26.29 23.39 26.45
C SER A 347 -25.08 22.79 27.19
N LEU A 348 -25.22 22.59 28.51
CA LEU A 348 -24.23 21.92 29.35
C LEU A 348 -24.73 20.51 29.69
N ASN A 349 -24.08 19.51 29.18
CA ASN A 349 -24.40 18.11 29.47
C ASN A 349 -23.42 17.55 30.49
N ILE A 350 -23.92 17.15 31.68
CA ILE A 350 -23.12 16.57 32.76
C ILE A 350 -23.53 15.10 32.93
N PRO A 351 -22.66 14.13 32.59
CA PRO A 351 -22.97 12.71 32.74
C PRO A 351 -22.91 12.33 34.23
N ILE A 352 -24.06 12.00 34.81
CA ILE A 352 -24.14 11.65 36.26
C ILE A 352 -24.05 10.13 36.46
N TRP A 353 -24.76 9.35 35.64
CA TRP A 353 -24.83 7.91 35.79
C TRP A 353 -25.08 7.19 34.48
N ASN A 354 -24.30 6.12 34.22
CA ASN A 354 -24.41 5.32 32.99
C ASN A 354 -24.14 3.81 33.22
N TRP A 355 -24.43 3.32 34.44
CA TRP A 355 -24.29 1.90 34.79
C TRP A 355 -22.90 1.31 34.54
N GLY A 356 -21.85 2.11 34.64
CA GLY A 356 -20.47 1.70 34.47
C GLY A 356 -19.99 1.61 33.02
N ALA A 357 -20.79 2.06 32.05
CA ALA A 357 -20.41 2.01 30.63
C ALA A 357 -19.13 2.81 30.34
N THR A 358 -18.97 4.02 30.93
CA THR A 358 -17.74 4.81 30.78
C THR A 358 -16.54 4.14 31.42
N GLN A 359 -16.71 3.54 32.60
CA GLN A 359 -15.64 2.78 33.26
C GLN A 359 -15.17 1.60 32.39
N SER A 360 -16.11 0.87 31.77
CA SER A 360 -15.80 -0.23 30.84
C SER A 360 -15.02 0.28 29.61
N ARG A 361 -15.42 1.42 29.03
CA ARG A 361 -14.70 2.05 27.89
C ARG A 361 -13.27 2.42 28.28
N VAL A 362 -13.07 3.04 29.43
CA VAL A 362 -11.73 3.37 29.95
C VAL A 362 -10.88 2.11 30.13
N LYS A 363 -11.45 1.05 30.72
CA LYS A 363 -10.74 -0.22 30.88
C LYS A 363 -10.37 -0.84 29.54
N GLN A 364 -11.25 -0.80 28.54
CA GLN A 364 -10.95 -1.26 27.18
C GLN A 364 -9.82 -0.45 26.54
N ALA A 365 -9.85 0.87 26.66
CA ALA A 365 -8.80 1.75 26.15
C ALA A 365 -7.44 1.48 26.85
N ASP A 366 -7.44 1.31 28.18
CA ASP A 366 -6.23 0.93 28.94
C ASP A 366 -5.66 -0.41 28.50
N LEU A 367 -6.49 -1.41 28.21
CA LEU A 367 -6.05 -2.70 27.68
C LEU A 367 -5.42 -2.56 26.30
N ARG A 368 -6.03 -1.77 25.39
CA ARG A 368 -5.47 -1.48 24.05
C ARG A 368 -4.14 -0.76 24.16
N ARG A 369 -4.03 0.22 25.08
CA ARG A 369 -2.76 0.91 25.34
C ARG A 369 -1.68 -0.04 25.85
N ALA A 370 -2.02 -0.95 26.76
CA ALA A 370 -1.08 -1.96 27.25
C ALA A 370 -0.63 -2.91 26.13
N GLN A 371 -1.52 -3.27 25.21
CA GLN A 371 -1.18 -4.04 24.03
C GLN A 371 -0.23 -3.27 23.10
N ALA A 372 -0.52 -2.03 22.74
CA ALA A 372 0.34 -1.20 21.89
C ALA A 372 1.75 -1.04 22.47
N LYS A 373 1.88 -0.91 23.80
CA LYS A 373 3.20 -0.87 24.46
C LYS A 373 3.98 -2.19 24.34
N ARG A 374 3.30 -3.34 24.37
CA ARG A 374 3.93 -4.64 24.12
C ARG A 374 4.37 -4.78 22.67
N GLU A 375 3.57 -4.32 21.74
CA GLU A 375 3.88 -4.30 20.30
C GLU A 375 5.11 -3.40 20.01
N LEU A 376 5.20 -2.22 20.62
CA LEU A 376 6.39 -1.38 20.55
C LEU A 376 7.65 -2.11 21.08
N SER A 377 7.55 -2.76 22.24
CA SER A 377 8.66 -3.55 22.79
C SER A 377 9.04 -4.72 21.86
N LEU A 378 8.06 -5.34 21.21
CA LEU A 378 8.32 -6.38 20.21
C LEU A 378 9.03 -5.78 18.99
N ALA A 379 8.54 -4.69 18.42
CA ALA A 379 9.15 -4.03 17.27
C ALA A 379 10.62 -3.65 17.51
N GLN A 380 10.92 -3.12 18.71
CA GLN A 380 12.31 -2.80 19.11
C GLN A 380 13.21 -4.05 19.17
N ARG A 381 12.71 -5.16 19.72
CA ARG A 381 13.48 -6.42 19.78
C ARG A 381 13.65 -7.05 18.41
N THR A 382 12.61 -7.01 17.58
CA THR A 382 12.65 -7.49 16.20
C THR A 382 13.67 -6.70 15.39
N LEU A 383 13.69 -5.37 15.49
CA LEU A 383 14.69 -4.54 14.82
C LEU A 383 16.13 -4.95 15.21
N LEU A 384 16.41 -5.17 16.49
CA LEU A 384 17.75 -5.59 16.94
C LEU A 384 18.13 -6.97 16.38
N ALA A 385 17.17 -7.90 16.29
CA ALA A 385 17.39 -9.22 15.70
C ALA A 385 17.62 -9.12 14.18
N GLU A 386 16.81 -8.33 13.49
CA GLU A 386 16.92 -8.10 12.05
C GLU A 386 18.25 -7.46 11.66
N ILE A 387 18.69 -6.42 12.37
CA ILE A 387 19.99 -5.79 12.12
C ILE A 387 21.11 -6.84 12.19
N ARG A 388 21.12 -7.67 13.23
CA ARG A 388 22.15 -8.71 13.40
C ARG A 388 22.07 -9.76 12.31
N SER A 389 20.87 -10.22 11.98
CA SER A 389 20.65 -11.26 10.97
C SER A 389 21.04 -10.77 9.57
N LEU A 390 20.57 -9.58 9.17
CA LEU A 390 20.85 -9.02 7.84
C LEU A 390 22.31 -8.58 7.69
N TYR A 391 22.95 -8.12 8.78
CA TYR A 391 24.37 -7.81 8.77
C TYR A 391 25.21 -9.07 8.61
N ALA A 392 24.91 -10.14 9.35
CA ALA A 392 25.60 -11.42 9.23
C ALA A 392 25.40 -12.04 7.83
N GLU A 393 24.21 -11.90 7.26
CA GLU A 393 23.92 -12.32 5.89
C GLU A 393 24.78 -11.57 4.86
N ALA A 394 24.84 -10.22 4.97
CA ALA A 394 25.64 -9.41 4.07
C ALA A 394 27.14 -9.66 4.22
N GLU A 395 27.63 -9.83 5.44
CA GLU A 395 29.03 -10.18 5.71
C GLU A 395 29.39 -11.58 5.17
N THR A 396 28.52 -12.56 5.38
CA THR A 396 28.70 -13.92 4.85
C THR A 396 28.71 -13.89 3.33
N ALA A 397 27.74 -13.24 2.71
CA ALA A 397 27.64 -13.12 1.25
C ALA A 397 28.89 -12.44 0.65
N LEU A 398 29.40 -11.38 1.29
CA LEU A 398 30.61 -10.69 0.86
C LEU A 398 31.86 -11.59 0.95
N ASN A 399 32.00 -12.32 2.07
CA ASN A 399 33.14 -13.21 2.28
C ASN A 399 33.13 -14.41 1.31
N GLU A 400 31.95 -14.97 1.03
CA GLU A 400 31.80 -16.07 0.07
C GLU A 400 32.07 -15.62 -1.37
N LEU A 401 31.71 -14.36 -1.73
CA LEU A 401 31.83 -13.85 -3.09
C LEU A 401 33.27 -13.92 -3.64
N GLY A 402 34.26 -13.60 -2.81
CA GLY A 402 35.67 -13.70 -3.18
C GLY A 402 36.08 -15.14 -3.50
N GLY A 403 35.62 -16.11 -2.70
CA GLY A 403 35.85 -17.54 -2.93
C GLY A 403 35.15 -18.07 -4.18
N LEU A 404 33.91 -17.65 -4.43
CA LEU A 404 33.13 -18.02 -5.62
C LEU A 404 33.76 -17.47 -6.90
N ASN A 405 34.23 -16.21 -6.89
CA ASN A 405 34.97 -15.64 -8.02
C ASN A 405 36.24 -16.45 -8.32
N ARG A 406 37.03 -16.75 -7.28
CA ARG A 406 38.24 -17.55 -7.45
C ARG A 406 37.95 -18.96 -7.95
N SER A 407 36.86 -19.56 -7.50
CA SER A 407 36.43 -20.88 -7.99
C SER A 407 36.04 -20.85 -9.47
N ALA A 408 35.36 -19.79 -9.92
CA ALA A 408 35.00 -19.59 -11.32
C ALA A 408 36.24 -19.43 -12.22
N GLU A 409 37.23 -18.61 -11.79
CA GLU A 409 38.49 -18.43 -12.49
C GLU A 409 39.28 -19.76 -12.60
N LEU A 410 39.39 -20.50 -11.49
CA LEU A 410 40.10 -21.82 -11.50
C LEU A 410 39.39 -22.85 -12.36
N ALA A 411 38.06 -22.85 -12.38
CA ALA A 411 37.26 -23.75 -13.21
C ALA A 411 37.44 -23.42 -14.72
N GLU A 412 37.52 -22.12 -15.07
CA GLU A 412 37.81 -21.69 -16.45
C GLU A 412 39.17 -22.13 -16.90
N ASP A 413 40.20 -21.90 -16.07
CA ASP A 413 41.55 -22.37 -16.35
C ASP A 413 41.64 -23.91 -16.44
N SER A 414 40.95 -24.63 -15.55
CA SER A 414 40.88 -26.10 -15.59
C SER A 414 40.27 -26.59 -16.88
N LEU A 415 39.18 -26.02 -17.33
CA LEU A 415 38.53 -26.37 -18.60
C LEU A 415 39.48 -26.15 -19.79
N ARG A 416 40.11 -24.99 -19.84
CA ARG A 416 41.04 -24.63 -20.90
C ARG A 416 42.23 -25.62 -20.96
N LEU A 417 42.85 -25.92 -19.81
CA LEU A 417 43.99 -26.84 -19.74
C LEU A 417 43.60 -28.29 -20.05
N THR A 418 42.45 -28.76 -19.55
CA THR A 418 41.96 -30.12 -19.79
C THR A 418 41.60 -30.32 -21.27
N THR A 419 40.98 -29.30 -21.90
CA THR A 419 40.72 -29.35 -23.34
C THR A 419 42.01 -29.41 -24.17
N LEU A 420 43.06 -28.65 -23.77
CA LEU A 420 44.36 -28.68 -24.42
C LEU A 420 45.04 -30.06 -24.25
N ARG A 421 45.00 -30.65 -23.06
CA ARG A 421 45.52 -32.00 -22.80
C ARG A 421 44.78 -33.08 -23.63
N TYR A 422 43.45 -32.92 -23.76
CA TYR A 422 42.66 -33.83 -24.58
C TYR A 422 43.06 -33.80 -26.07
N THR A 423 43.27 -32.60 -26.62
CA THR A 423 43.70 -32.43 -28.03
C THR A 423 45.11 -33.01 -28.28
N ASN A 424 45.96 -33.18 -27.24
CA ASN A 424 47.26 -33.81 -27.29
C ASN A 424 47.24 -35.29 -26.92
N GLY A 425 46.07 -35.91 -26.70
CA GLY A 425 45.94 -37.32 -26.31
C GLY A 425 46.31 -37.63 -24.85
N GLU A 426 46.42 -36.60 -23.98
CA GLU A 426 46.88 -36.75 -22.58
C GLU A 426 45.70 -36.73 -21.57
N ALA A 427 44.48 -36.51 -22.02
CA ALA A 427 43.27 -36.52 -21.19
C ALA A 427 42.15 -37.31 -21.85
N THR A 428 41.18 -37.72 -21.05
CA THR A 428 40.00 -38.46 -21.52
C THR A 428 38.82 -37.51 -21.82
N VAL A 429 37.86 -37.94 -22.65
CA VAL A 429 36.58 -37.25 -22.90
C VAL A 429 35.87 -36.94 -21.60
N LEU A 430 35.89 -37.86 -20.63
CA LEU A 430 35.22 -37.69 -19.33
C LEU A 430 35.81 -36.55 -18.53
N GLU A 431 37.14 -36.37 -18.56
CA GLU A 431 37.80 -35.24 -17.89
C GLU A 431 37.36 -33.89 -18.49
N VAL A 432 37.21 -33.81 -19.81
CA VAL A 432 36.71 -32.57 -20.46
C VAL A 432 35.26 -32.30 -20.10
N VAL A 433 34.39 -33.31 -20.12
CA VAL A 433 32.98 -33.21 -19.74
C VAL A 433 32.84 -32.76 -18.29
N ASP A 434 33.64 -33.30 -17.38
CA ASP A 434 33.67 -32.92 -15.96
C ASP A 434 34.14 -31.47 -15.77
N ALA A 435 35.24 -31.08 -16.47
CA ALA A 435 35.71 -29.69 -16.44
C ALA A 435 34.69 -28.68 -16.98
N GLN A 436 33.99 -29.01 -18.08
CA GLN A 436 32.91 -28.18 -18.61
C GLN A 436 31.77 -28.03 -17.60
N THR A 437 31.39 -29.10 -16.91
CA THR A 437 30.30 -29.07 -15.91
C THR A 437 30.72 -28.28 -14.69
N THR A 438 31.95 -28.47 -14.21
CA THR A 438 32.51 -27.69 -13.10
C THR A 438 32.56 -26.20 -13.41
N TYR A 439 33.01 -25.82 -14.61
CA TYR A 439 33.04 -24.43 -15.06
C TYR A 439 31.62 -23.79 -15.07
N ALA A 440 30.65 -24.47 -15.67
CA ALA A 440 29.28 -23.98 -15.73
C ALA A 440 28.68 -23.79 -14.33
N GLN A 441 28.92 -24.76 -13.42
CA GLN A 441 28.45 -24.72 -12.04
C GLN A 441 29.12 -23.60 -11.23
N ALA A 442 30.45 -23.47 -11.32
CA ALA A 442 31.21 -22.44 -10.62
C ALA A 442 30.81 -21.03 -11.05
N ASN A 443 30.63 -20.81 -12.36
CA ASN A 443 30.19 -19.54 -12.90
C ASN A 443 28.76 -19.21 -12.44
N ALA A 444 27.81 -20.16 -12.52
CA ALA A 444 26.47 -19.96 -12.03
C ALA A 444 26.46 -19.60 -10.54
N SER A 445 27.24 -20.30 -9.72
CA SER A 445 27.33 -20.00 -8.26
C SER A 445 27.92 -18.62 -7.99
N TYR A 446 28.87 -18.15 -8.78
CA TYR A 446 29.42 -16.81 -8.68
C TYR A 446 28.36 -15.73 -8.99
N GLN A 447 27.58 -15.92 -10.07
CA GLN A 447 26.48 -14.99 -10.39
C GLN A 447 25.43 -14.95 -9.28
N ASP A 448 25.03 -16.10 -8.76
CA ASP A 448 24.05 -16.18 -7.67
C ASP A 448 24.61 -15.58 -6.38
N GLY A 449 25.89 -15.76 -6.07
CA GLY A 449 26.57 -15.12 -4.93
C GLY A 449 26.62 -13.60 -5.05
N ALA A 450 26.88 -13.08 -6.25
CA ALA A 450 26.85 -11.64 -6.50
C ALA A 450 25.44 -11.03 -6.27
N VAL A 451 24.39 -11.67 -6.79
CA VAL A 451 23.02 -11.25 -6.52
C VAL A 451 22.69 -11.29 -5.03
N ARG A 452 23.07 -12.39 -4.34
CA ARG A 452 22.86 -12.54 -2.89
C ARG A 452 23.46 -11.39 -2.10
N TYR A 453 24.70 -11.01 -2.42
CA TYR A 453 25.35 -9.86 -1.76
C TYR A 453 24.62 -8.54 -2.03
N ARG A 454 24.24 -8.28 -3.30
CA ARG A 454 23.51 -7.06 -3.66
C ARG A 454 22.16 -6.93 -2.93
N VAL A 455 21.43 -8.04 -2.86
CA VAL A 455 20.12 -8.10 -2.14
C VAL A 455 20.33 -7.95 -0.63
N ALA A 456 21.33 -8.62 -0.05
CA ALA A 456 21.65 -8.48 1.37
C ALA A 456 22.03 -7.04 1.73
N LEU A 457 22.84 -6.39 0.89
CA LEU A 457 23.19 -4.98 1.06
C LEU A 457 21.97 -4.06 0.93
N ALA A 458 21.09 -4.29 -0.05
CA ALA A 458 19.85 -3.53 -0.20
C ALA A 458 18.94 -3.66 1.02
N ASN A 459 18.80 -4.87 1.60
CA ASN A 459 18.07 -5.10 2.84
C ASN A 459 18.63 -4.26 3.99
N LEU A 460 19.96 -4.20 4.18
CA LEU A 460 20.60 -3.34 5.18
C LEU A 460 20.35 -1.86 4.91
N GLN A 461 20.50 -1.41 3.66
CA GLN A 461 20.28 -0.02 3.26
C GLN A 461 18.83 0.43 3.44
N THR A 462 17.86 -0.48 3.29
CA THR A 462 16.45 -0.18 3.59
C THR A 462 16.21 -0.02 5.09
N LEU A 463 16.88 -0.77 5.96
CA LEU A 463 16.79 -0.56 7.41
C LEU A 463 17.33 0.81 7.84
N THR A 464 18.40 1.27 7.18
CA THR A 464 19.05 2.56 7.47
C THR A 464 18.41 3.74 6.76
N GLY A 465 17.54 3.51 5.78
CA GLY A 465 16.86 4.56 5.00
C GLY A 465 17.68 5.13 3.83
N VAL A 466 18.89 4.65 3.57
CA VAL A 466 19.81 5.22 2.55
C VAL A 466 19.26 5.09 1.13
N LEU A 467 18.58 3.99 0.79
CA LEU A 467 17.98 3.79 -0.55
C LEU A 467 16.56 4.36 -0.71
N THR A 468 15.97 4.88 0.37
CA THR A 468 14.59 5.40 0.34
C THR A 468 14.52 6.91 0.13
N THR A 469 15.64 7.61 0.24
CA THR A 469 15.72 9.04 -0.10
C THR A 469 15.70 9.21 -1.63
N PRO A 470 14.86 10.15 -2.15
CA PRO A 470 14.78 10.43 -3.58
C PRO A 470 16.06 11.04 -4.12
#